data_9eb3e29ab31e824f31c5254a645cb8c9
#
_entry.id   9eb3e29ab31e824f31c5254a645cb8c9
#
_cell.length_a   1.000
_cell.length_b   1.000
_cell.length_c   1.000
_cell.angle_alpha   90.00
_cell.angle_beta   90.00
_cell.angle_gamma   90.00
#
_symmetry.space_group_name_H-M   'P 1'
#
loop_
_entity.id
_entity.type
_entity.pdbx_description
1 polymer ?
#
loop_
_entity_poly.entity_id
_entity_poly.type
_entity_poly.pdbx_seq_one_letter_code
_entity_poly.pdbx_strand_id
1 'polypeptide(L)'
;MDGQMRITVLGSSGQIGAYLSEYLSRKGHIVREFDIVNGIHQDMTHIPNTYLRNAIMESDFVFFLAFDVGGSRYLKKYQHTFDFVNNNTRLMANAFGLLEQYDKPFIFASSQMSNMSYSPYGTLKRLGELYTESLGGLVVKFWNVYG
;
A
#
# COMPACT_ATOMS: atom_id res chain seq x y z
N MET A 1 -10.52 23.79 -9.85
CA MET A 1 -11.19 22.83 -10.71
C MET A 1 -11.91 21.82 -9.88
N ASP A 2 -13.18 21.69 -10.14
CA ASP A 2 -14.00 20.75 -9.40
C ASP A 2 -13.49 19.33 -9.63
N GLY A 3 -13.35 18.59 -8.56
CA GLY A 3 -12.93 17.20 -8.62
C GLY A 3 -11.43 16.96 -8.66
N GLN A 4 -10.58 17.99 -8.74
CA GLN A 4 -9.15 17.77 -8.66
C GLN A 4 -8.74 17.43 -7.22
N MET A 5 -8.01 16.32 -7.06
CA MET A 5 -7.53 15.85 -5.76
C MET A 5 -6.03 15.67 -5.79
N ARG A 6 -5.43 15.78 -4.61
CA ARG A 6 -4.03 15.36 -4.39
C ARG A 6 -4.06 13.93 -3.88
N ILE A 7 -3.53 13.02 -4.68
CA ILE A 7 -3.62 11.58 -4.41
C ILE A 7 -2.22 11.01 -4.30
N THR A 8 -1.96 10.28 -3.21
CA THR A 8 -0.72 9.54 -3.05
C THR A 8 -0.99 8.07 -3.36
N VAL A 9 -0.12 7.47 -4.17
CA VAL A 9 -0.15 6.05 -4.50
C VAL A 9 1.08 5.40 -3.86
N LEU A 10 0.88 4.69 -2.77
CA LEU A 10 1.92 3.91 -2.10
C LEU A 10 2.05 2.58 -2.85
N GLY A 11 3.22 2.31 -3.41
CA GLY A 11 3.45 1.19 -4.31
C GLY A 11 3.21 1.57 -5.76
N SER A 12 3.58 2.78 -6.14
CA SER A 12 3.27 3.39 -7.44
C SER A 12 3.98 2.73 -8.62
N SER A 13 5.08 2.01 -8.38
CA SER A 13 5.83 1.34 -9.45
C SER A 13 5.41 -0.11 -9.66
N GLY A 14 4.50 -0.63 -8.83
CA GLY A 14 3.96 -1.96 -9.02
C GLY A 14 3.02 -2.04 -10.22
N GLN A 15 2.60 -3.25 -10.55
CA GLN A 15 1.75 -3.50 -11.72
C GLN A 15 0.47 -2.67 -11.71
N ILE A 16 -0.25 -2.70 -10.61
CA ILE A 16 -1.49 -1.94 -10.47
C ILE A 16 -1.19 -0.46 -10.24
N GLY A 17 -0.20 -0.16 -9.41
CA GLY A 17 0.15 1.21 -9.03
C GLY A 17 0.56 2.07 -10.22
N ALA A 18 1.34 1.52 -11.15
CA ALA A 18 1.78 2.25 -12.33
C ALA A 18 0.60 2.62 -13.23
N TYR A 19 -0.30 1.69 -13.47
CA TYR A 19 -1.53 1.93 -14.24
C TYR A 19 -2.41 2.98 -13.58
N LEU A 20 -2.61 2.83 -12.28
CA LEU A 20 -3.47 3.73 -11.51
C LEU A 20 -2.91 5.15 -11.50
N SER A 21 -1.61 5.28 -11.29
CA SER A 21 -0.95 6.60 -11.25
C SER A 21 -1.11 7.33 -12.57
N GLU A 22 -0.90 6.63 -13.68
CA GLU A 22 -1.10 7.20 -15.01
C GLU A 22 -2.55 7.60 -15.26
N TYR A 23 -3.48 6.71 -14.91
CA TYR A 23 -4.91 6.96 -15.09
C TYR A 23 -5.36 8.21 -14.32
N LEU A 24 -4.97 8.31 -13.05
CA LEU A 24 -5.34 9.44 -12.21
C LEU A 24 -4.74 10.75 -12.72
N SER A 25 -3.51 10.72 -13.19
CA SER A 25 -2.87 11.91 -13.77
C SER A 25 -3.61 12.38 -15.02
N ARG A 26 -4.01 11.44 -15.87
CA ARG A 26 -4.77 11.77 -17.07
C ARG A 26 -6.16 12.34 -16.76
N LYS A 27 -6.73 11.96 -15.61
CA LYS A 27 -8.01 12.49 -15.16
C LYS A 27 -7.88 13.87 -14.51
N GLY A 28 -6.67 14.42 -14.43
CA GLY A 28 -6.44 15.77 -13.92
C GLY A 28 -6.11 15.87 -12.45
N HIS A 29 -5.89 14.75 -11.78
CA HIS A 29 -5.48 14.77 -10.38
C HIS A 29 -3.98 15.00 -10.24
N ILE A 30 -3.56 15.54 -9.10
CA ILE A 30 -2.16 15.67 -8.74
C ILE A 30 -1.77 14.38 -8.04
N VAL A 31 -0.92 13.58 -8.69
CA VAL A 31 -0.53 12.26 -8.19
C VAL A 31 0.88 12.33 -7.63
N ARG A 32 1.03 11.93 -6.36
CA ARG A 32 2.33 11.70 -5.75
C ARG A 32 2.63 10.22 -5.78
N GLU A 33 3.67 9.85 -6.50
CA GLU A 33 4.15 8.49 -6.57
C GLU A 33 5.09 8.21 -5.40
N PHE A 34 4.94 7.06 -4.76
CA PHE A 34 5.77 6.65 -3.64
C PHE A 34 6.08 5.16 -3.76
N ASP A 35 7.35 4.84 -3.96
CA ASP A 35 7.79 3.45 -4.12
C ASP A 35 9.28 3.36 -3.80
N ILE A 36 9.67 2.25 -3.17
CA ILE A 36 11.07 2.02 -2.78
C ILE A 36 12.04 2.07 -3.97
N VAL A 37 11.57 1.76 -5.17
CA VAL A 37 12.42 1.83 -6.38
C VAL A 37 12.89 3.25 -6.67
N ASN A 38 12.23 4.26 -6.12
CA ASN A 38 12.61 5.67 -6.29
C ASN A 38 13.71 6.12 -5.33
N GLY A 39 14.08 5.27 -4.36
CA GLY A 39 15.14 5.58 -3.41
C GLY A 39 14.81 5.10 -2.01
N ILE A 40 15.83 5.02 -1.15
CA ILE A 40 15.69 4.51 0.20
C ILE A 40 14.77 5.39 1.08
N HIS A 41 14.67 6.67 0.76
CA HIS A 41 13.76 7.57 1.49
C HIS A 41 12.29 7.22 1.26
N GLN A 42 12.00 6.41 0.26
CA GLN A 42 10.65 5.91 -0.01
C GLN A 42 10.47 4.46 0.46
N ASP A 43 11.30 4.01 1.38
CA ASP A 43 11.13 2.72 2.04
C ASP A 43 10.21 2.88 3.25
N MET A 44 9.01 2.32 3.15
CA MET A 44 7.98 2.45 4.19
C MET A 44 8.32 1.70 5.48
N THR A 45 9.35 0.86 5.47
CA THR A 45 9.76 0.14 6.70
C THR A 45 10.62 0.98 7.64
N HIS A 46 11.12 2.13 7.17
CA HIS A 46 11.98 3.00 7.96
C HIS A 46 11.18 4.05 8.74
N ILE A 47 11.56 4.26 10.00
CA ILE A 47 10.99 5.28 10.88
C ILE A 47 12.14 6.01 11.55
N PRO A 48 12.07 7.36 11.70
CA PRO A 48 11.05 8.24 11.13
C PRO A 48 11.22 8.39 9.63
N ASN A 49 10.10 8.55 8.92
CA ASN A 49 10.14 8.76 7.48
C ASN A 49 9.34 10.01 7.12
N THR A 50 10.06 11.10 6.97
CA THR A 50 9.47 12.40 6.67
C THR A 50 8.79 12.41 5.30
N TYR A 51 9.36 11.70 4.33
CA TYR A 51 8.77 11.62 2.98
C TYR A 51 7.41 10.92 3.01
N LEU A 52 7.30 9.80 3.74
CA LEU A 52 6.03 9.09 3.87
C LEU A 52 5.02 9.95 4.62
N ARG A 53 5.43 10.56 5.72
CA ARG A 53 4.56 11.44 6.50
C ARG A 53 4.01 12.58 5.64
N ASN A 54 4.89 13.27 4.89
CA ASN A 54 4.47 14.39 4.05
C ASN A 54 3.57 13.92 2.91
N ALA A 55 3.87 12.77 2.31
CA ALA A 55 3.04 12.22 1.25
C ALA A 55 1.60 11.99 1.73
N ILE A 56 1.44 11.41 2.90
CA ILE A 56 0.12 11.14 3.47
C ILE A 56 -0.53 12.44 3.96
N MET A 57 0.20 13.24 4.72
CA MET A 57 -0.32 14.48 5.32
C MET A 57 -0.85 15.44 4.26
N GLU A 58 -0.16 15.57 3.14
CA GLU A 58 -0.49 16.53 2.10
C GLU A 58 -1.50 16.01 1.09
N SER A 59 -1.94 14.75 1.22
CA SER A 59 -2.89 14.13 0.29
C SER A 59 -4.32 14.35 0.71
N ASP A 60 -5.21 14.35 -0.27
CA ASP A 60 -6.65 14.30 -0.06
C ASP A 60 -7.14 12.84 0.00
N PHE A 61 -6.42 11.93 -0.66
CA PHE A 61 -6.77 10.51 -0.73
C PHE A 61 -5.51 9.69 -0.92
N VAL A 62 -5.49 8.46 -0.36
CA VAL A 62 -4.33 7.57 -0.45
C VAL A 62 -4.77 6.20 -0.98
N PHE A 63 -4.06 5.70 -1.99
CA PHE A 63 -4.14 4.31 -2.41
C PHE A 63 -2.96 3.55 -1.80
N PHE A 64 -3.26 2.62 -0.90
CA PHE A 64 -2.24 1.81 -0.24
C PHE A 64 -2.12 0.47 -0.96
N LEU A 65 -1.21 0.42 -1.92
CA LEU A 65 -0.96 -0.77 -2.75
C LEU A 65 0.37 -1.44 -2.42
N ALA A 66 1.22 -0.78 -1.63
CA ALA A 66 2.56 -1.26 -1.32
C ALA A 66 2.51 -2.53 -0.47
N PHE A 67 3.31 -3.52 -0.86
CA PHE A 67 3.55 -4.71 -0.07
C PHE A 67 4.85 -5.31 -0.55
N ASP A 68 5.64 -5.86 0.37
CA ASP A 68 6.90 -6.51 0.00
C ASP A 68 6.57 -7.91 -0.52
N VAL A 69 6.20 -7.96 -1.78
CA VAL A 69 5.85 -9.19 -2.45
C VAL A 69 6.35 -9.13 -3.89
N GLY A 70 7.07 -10.17 -4.31
CA GLY A 70 7.44 -10.35 -5.70
C GLY A 70 6.36 -11.12 -6.45
N GLY A 71 6.74 -11.82 -7.49
CA GLY A 71 5.82 -12.72 -8.19
C GLY A 71 5.50 -13.98 -7.36
N SER A 72 4.66 -14.84 -7.89
CA SER A 72 4.24 -16.05 -7.20
C SER A 72 5.40 -16.95 -6.75
N ARG A 73 6.50 -16.97 -7.52
CA ARG A 73 7.70 -17.72 -7.14
C ARG A 73 8.34 -17.15 -5.88
N TYR A 74 8.39 -15.82 -5.78
CA TYR A 74 8.92 -15.15 -4.60
C TYR A 74 8.09 -15.48 -3.37
N LEU A 75 6.78 -15.37 -3.48
CA LEU A 75 5.87 -15.69 -2.38
C LEU A 75 6.06 -17.12 -1.88
N LYS A 76 6.05 -18.08 -2.81
CA LYS A 76 6.18 -19.49 -2.45
C LYS A 76 7.46 -19.77 -1.68
N LYS A 77 8.55 -19.08 -2.06
CA LYS A 77 9.87 -19.33 -1.47
C LYS A 77 10.12 -18.53 -0.20
N TYR A 78 9.65 -17.28 -0.13
CA TYR A 78 10.08 -16.33 0.89
C TYR A 78 9.01 -15.93 1.90
N GLN A 79 7.73 -16.26 1.69
CA GLN A 79 6.68 -15.80 2.60
C GLN A 79 6.81 -16.36 4.02
N HIS A 80 7.58 -17.42 4.23
CA HIS A 80 7.81 -18.01 5.55
C HIS A 80 9.08 -17.45 6.21
N THR A 81 9.77 -16.51 5.60
CA THR A 81 10.96 -15.92 6.20
C THR A 81 10.62 -14.82 7.19
N PHE A 82 11.51 -14.63 8.15
CA PHE A 82 11.38 -13.52 9.10
C PHE A 82 11.33 -12.18 8.38
N ASP A 83 12.21 -11.98 7.39
CA ASP A 83 12.28 -10.69 6.68
C ASP A 83 10.98 -10.37 5.96
N PHE A 84 10.36 -11.34 5.32
CA PHE A 84 9.08 -11.13 4.65
C PHE A 84 8.00 -10.69 5.64
N VAL A 85 7.86 -11.43 6.74
CA VAL A 85 6.85 -11.11 7.75
C VAL A 85 7.14 -9.77 8.41
N ASN A 86 8.39 -9.53 8.79
CA ASN A 86 8.79 -8.33 9.49
C ASN A 86 8.66 -7.07 8.61
N ASN A 87 9.13 -7.13 7.37
CA ASN A 87 9.04 -5.99 6.46
C ASN A 87 7.59 -5.60 6.20
N ASN A 88 6.73 -6.56 5.93
CA ASN A 88 5.33 -6.27 5.66
C ASN A 88 4.59 -5.77 6.91
N THR A 89 4.90 -6.32 8.08
CA THR A 89 4.33 -5.83 9.33
C THR A 89 4.74 -4.39 9.58
N ARG A 90 6.01 -4.06 9.36
CA ARG A 90 6.53 -2.70 9.58
C ARG A 90 5.92 -1.69 8.62
N LEU A 91 5.89 -2.01 7.34
CA LEU A 91 5.33 -1.05 6.37
C LEU A 91 3.85 -0.80 6.63
N MET A 92 3.11 -1.82 7.02
CA MET A 92 1.69 -1.65 7.38
C MET A 92 1.54 -0.79 8.63
N ALA A 93 2.27 -1.09 9.70
CA ALA A 93 2.18 -0.32 10.94
C ALA A 93 2.51 1.16 10.70
N ASN A 94 3.53 1.42 9.90
CA ASN A 94 3.95 2.79 9.60
C ASN A 94 2.89 3.54 8.78
N ALA A 95 2.40 2.92 7.72
CA ALA A 95 1.41 3.57 6.86
C ALA A 95 0.07 3.77 7.58
N PHE A 96 -0.44 2.72 8.21
CA PHE A 96 -1.72 2.82 8.93
C PHE A 96 -1.65 3.81 10.09
N GLY A 97 -0.52 3.86 10.79
CA GLY A 97 -0.32 4.84 11.86
C GLY A 97 -0.42 6.27 11.37
N LEU A 98 0.14 6.57 10.20
CA LEU A 98 0.05 7.89 9.61
C LEU A 98 -1.35 8.19 9.07
N LEU A 99 -2.00 7.20 8.47
CA LEU A 99 -3.38 7.35 8.00
C LEU A 99 -4.34 7.65 9.15
N GLU A 100 -4.12 7.03 10.30
CA GLU A 100 -4.88 7.33 11.52
C GLU A 100 -4.56 8.72 12.04
N GLN A 101 -3.27 9.06 12.15
CA GLN A 101 -2.83 10.35 12.69
C GLN A 101 -3.40 11.53 11.92
N TYR A 102 -3.43 11.44 10.58
CA TYR A 102 -3.88 12.53 9.71
C TYR A 102 -5.31 12.33 9.21
N ASP A 103 -5.97 11.27 9.64
CA ASP A 103 -7.38 10.98 9.31
C ASP A 103 -7.66 11.06 7.80
N LYS A 104 -6.88 10.33 7.03
CA LYS A 104 -6.99 10.37 5.57
C LYS A 104 -7.88 9.25 5.04
N PRO A 105 -8.78 9.55 4.10
CA PRO A 105 -9.51 8.50 3.40
C PRO A 105 -8.55 7.71 2.52
N PHE A 106 -8.72 6.39 2.49
CA PHE A 106 -7.81 5.53 1.75
C PHE A 106 -8.46 4.23 1.31
N ILE A 107 -7.84 3.62 0.33
CA ILE A 107 -8.15 2.25 -0.12
C ILE A 107 -6.91 1.39 0.14
N PHE A 108 -7.13 0.23 0.75
CA PHE A 108 -6.10 -0.78 0.95
C PHE A 108 -6.30 -1.94 -0.02
N ALA A 109 -5.25 -2.28 -0.77
CA ALA A 109 -5.27 -3.40 -1.70
C ALA A 109 -4.99 -4.70 -0.95
N SER A 110 -5.99 -5.55 -0.82
CA SER A 110 -5.84 -6.86 -0.24
C SER A 110 -5.87 -7.94 -1.33
N SER A 111 -5.96 -9.19 -0.93
CA SER A 111 -5.94 -10.34 -1.81
C SER A 111 -7.02 -11.32 -1.38
N GLN A 112 -7.52 -12.09 -2.32
CA GLN A 112 -8.41 -13.22 -2.00
C GLN A 112 -7.74 -14.20 -1.04
N MET A 113 -6.38 -14.23 -1.00
CA MET A 113 -5.64 -15.09 -0.10
C MET A 113 -5.78 -14.69 1.38
N SER A 114 -6.36 -13.54 1.68
CA SER A 114 -6.59 -13.10 3.06
C SER A 114 -7.46 -14.08 3.85
N ASN A 115 -8.23 -14.92 3.16
CA ASN A 115 -9.05 -15.96 3.78
C ASN A 115 -8.28 -17.25 4.07
N MET A 116 -7.01 -17.32 3.67
CA MET A 116 -6.17 -18.50 3.81
C MET A 116 -5.23 -18.34 5.01
N SER A 117 -5.71 -18.71 6.19
CA SER A 117 -4.97 -18.50 7.44
C SER A 117 -3.65 -19.28 7.53
N TYR A 118 -3.49 -20.31 6.72
CA TYR A 118 -2.24 -21.09 6.68
C TYR A 118 -1.14 -20.39 5.85
N SER A 119 -1.47 -19.35 5.12
CA SER A 119 -0.51 -18.59 4.32
C SER A 119 -0.06 -17.35 5.07
N PRO A 120 1.25 -17.17 5.32
CA PRO A 120 1.74 -15.92 5.92
C PRO A 120 1.32 -14.68 5.13
N TYR A 121 1.40 -14.74 3.81
CA TYR A 121 0.95 -13.65 2.95
C TYR A 121 -0.54 -13.35 3.17
N GLY A 122 -1.37 -14.39 3.16
CA GLY A 122 -2.81 -14.22 3.39
C GLY A 122 -3.12 -13.66 4.77
N THR A 123 -2.41 -14.15 5.80
CA THR A 123 -2.57 -13.66 7.17
C THR A 123 -2.18 -12.19 7.29
N LEU A 124 -1.08 -11.77 6.65
CA LEU A 124 -0.66 -10.37 6.66
C LEU A 124 -1.66 -9.49 5.92
N LYS A 125 -2.19 -9.94 4.81
CA LYS A 125 -3.24 -9.21 4.09
C LYS A 125 -4.50 -9.08 4.94
N ARG A 126 -4.87 -10.13 5.68
CA ARG A 126 -6.00 -10.06 6.61
C ARG A 126 -5.74 -9.06 7.72
N LEU A 127 -4.50 -8.99 8.23
CA LEU A 127 -4.13 -7.95 9.21
C LEU A 127 -4.35 -6.55 8.62
N GLY A 128 -3.93 -6.32 7.38
CA GLY A 128 -4.18 -5.06 6.69
C GLY A 128 -5.66 -4.72 6.57
N GLU A 129 -6.50 -5.72 6.32
CA GLU A 129 -7.94 -5.52 6.29
C GLU A 129 -8.48 -5.09 7.66
N LEU A 130 -7.96 -5.69 8.73
CA LEU A 130 -8.37 -5.33 10.10
C LEU A 130 -7.99 -3.89 10.44
N TYR A 131 -6.77 -3.46 10.08
CA TYR A 131 -6.38 -2.07 10.21
C TYR A 131 -7.32 -1.16 9.43
N THR A 132 -7.61 -1.52 8.18
CA THR A 132 -8.44 -0.71 7.28
C THR A 132 -9.86 -0.56 7.84
N GLU A 133 -10.45 -1.66 8.30
CA GLU A 133 -11.78 -1.65 8.91
C GLU A 133 -11.81 -0.78 10.16
N SER A 134 -10.77 -0.85 10.98
CA SER A 134 -10.69 -0.05 12.22
C SER A 134 -10.57 1.45 11.95
N LEU A 135 -10.04 1.83 10.79
CA LEU A 135 -9.84 3.23 10.41
C LEU A 135 -10.93 3.75 9.47
N GLY A 136 -11.88 2.91 9.08
CA GLY A 136 -12.95 3.32 8.18
C GLY A 136 -12.52 3.46 6.73
N GLY A 137 -11.40 2.85 6.35
CA GLY A 137 -10.96 2.80 4.96
C GLY A 137 -11.71 1.75 4.15
N LEU A 138 -11.43 1.68 2.87
CA LEU A 138 -12.05 0.72 1.97
C LEU A 138 -11.05 -0.38 1.61
N VAL A 139 -11.48 -1.63 1.76
CA VAL A 139 -10.69 -2.79 1.32
C VAL A 139 -11.10 -3.16 -0.10
N VAL A 140 -10.11 -3.32 -0.99
CA VAL A 140 -10.33 -3.86 -2.32
C VAL A 140 -9.50 -5.14 -2.43
N LYS A 141 -10.14 -6.26 -2.77
CA LYS A 141 -9.45 -7.54 -2.94
C LYS A 141 -9.22 -7.79 -4.42
N PHE A 142 -7.98 -8.06 -4.76
CA PHE A 142 -7.62 -8.38 -6.13
C PHE A 142 -7.49 -9.89 -6.28
N TRP A 143 -8.00 -10.38 -7.41
CA TRP A 143 -7.75 -11.74 -7.88
C TRP A 143 -6.38 -11.76 -8.59
N ASN A 144 -6.05 -12.86 -9.22
CA ASN A 144 -4.82 -12.91 -10.00
C ASN A 144 -4.82 -11.82 -11.07
N VAL A 145 -3.77 -11.01 -11.07
CA VAL A 145 -3.61 -9.94 -12.03
C VAL A 145 -2.51 -10.33 -13.00
N TYR A 146 -2.87 -10.43 -14.26
CA TYR A 146 -1.95 -10.76 -15.35
C TYR A 146 -1.83 -9.54 -16.26
N GLY A 147 -0.58 -9.18 -16.58
CA GLY A 147 -0.42 -8.04 -17.47
C GLY A 147 0.98 -7.85 -17.88
#